data_0ca37bdbdf3acd892b021678831963ec
#
_entry.id   0ca37bdbdf3acd892b021678831963ec
#
_cell.length_a   1.000
_cell.length_b   1.000
_cell.length_c   1.000
_cell.angle_alpha   90.00
_cell.angle_beta   90.00
_cell.angle_gamma   90.00
#
_symmetry.space_group_name_H-M   'P 1'
#
loop_
_entity.id
_entity.type
_entity.pdbx_description
1 polymer ?
#
loop_
_entity_poly.entity_id
_entity_poly.type
_entity_poly.pdbx_seq_one_letter_code
_entity_poly.pdbx_strand_id
1 'polypeptide(L)'
;MARGQVLKTSVPAIKITPPGRKLKNWLMAYGEYTADNEAPESFHLWIGLATIAGAARRNVYIQMQHFDVLTNMSIVLCAPAGTARKTTALKIGRNILKEVPGIHFTTKASSPAALIQQFASLPEKDQQSLTCVSYELGTFFSQNAAEMVDLATDLWDGNPDWDKQTISRGIEKITNPWFNFQAGTTPQWLGDYLTPTAVEGGWVARSLFIFADTRKLSNPIPRPKPELKKLRLELINDLTHISTLNGEFRFSAEAESFYHDWYLDPARFPRFVDPRISGYYERKHTHVLKTAMALAMAERDELVLEQRDIETALVLLKDIEPGYHKSFSAVGKNLHATDMERIAIQVAAAGANGLEYGDIIRRNYHSMPKRELDDVISQLEGAGVIKRNGKVYISARGL
;
A
#
# COMPACT_ATOMS: atom_id res chain seq x y z
N MET A 1 50.41 -18.05 33.01
CA MET A 1 49.75 -17.26 31.94
C MET A 1 48.38 -16.86 32.40
N ALA A 2 48.20 -15.62 32.83
CA ALA A 2 46.94 -15.10 33.36
C ALA A 2 46.05 -14.68 32.20
N ARG A 3 44.83 -15.23 32.14
CA ARG A 3 43.78 -14.81 31.20
C ARG A 3 43.15 -13.50 31.72
N GLY A 4 43.32 -12.43 30.95
CA GLY A 4 42.68 -11.15 31.22
C GLY A 4 41.16 -11.26 31.13
N GLN A 5 40.46 -10.95 32.23
CA GLN A 5 39.04 -10.68 32.24
C GLN A 5 38.77 -9.32 31.57
N VAL A 6 38.04 -9.35 30.43
CA VAL A 6 37.48 -8.15 29.81
C VAL A 6 36.24 -7.77 30.62
N LEU A 7 36.36 -6.71 31.42
CA LEU A 7 35.25 -6.07 32.10
C LEU A 7 34.28 -5.49 31.03
N LYS A 8 33.11 -6.12 30.87
CA LYS A 8 31.97 -5.54 30.15
C LYS A 8 31.39 -4.40 31.03
N THR A 9 31.82 -3.19 30.80
CA THR A 9 31.12 -2.01 31.31
C THR A 9 29.81 -1.84 30.55
N SER A 10 28.69 -2.26 31.15
CA SER A 10 27.37 -1.89 30.69
C SER A 10 27.17 -0.40 30.95
N VAL A 11 27.20 0.40 29.89
CA VAL A 11 26.75 1.80 29.96
C VAL A 11 25.26 1.77 30.32
N PRO A 12 24.83 2.41 31.42
CA PRO A 12 23.42 2.44 31.78
C PRO A 12 22.66 3.19 30.66
N ALA A 13 21.59 2.56 30.15
CA ALA A 13 20.70 3.19 29.20
C ALA A 13 20.14 4.46 29.86
N ILE A 14 20.48 5.62 29.30
CA ILE A 14 19.92 6.89 29.71
C ILE A 14 18.43 6.81 29.41
N LYS A 15 17.57 6.72 30.42
CA LYS A 15 16.12 6.88 30.27
C LYS A 15 15.87 8.33 29.87
N ILE A 16 15.80 8.59 28.57
CA ILE A 16 15.33 9.87 28.07
C ILE A 16 13.83 9.90 28.35
N THR A 17 13.40 10.76 29.25
CA THR A 17 11.98 11.05 29.46
C THR A 17 11.46 11.67 28.15
N PRO A 18 10.48 11.07 27.47
CA PRO A 18 10.00 11.62 26.22
C PRO A 18 9.41 13.01 26.45
N PRO A 19 9.64 13.95 25.56
CA PRO A 19 9.04 15.28 25.66
C PRO A 19 7.52 15.15 25.53
N GLY A 20 6.77 15.90 26.34
CA GLY A 20 5.32 15.97 26.20
C GLY A 20 4.89 16.51 24.83
N ARG A 21 3.63 16.32 24.47
CA ARG A 21 3.07 16.80 23.20
C ARG A 21 3.19 18.30 23.05
N LYS A 22 3.46 18.76 21.84
CA LYS A 22 3.52 20.18 21.44
C LYS A 22 2.33 20.58 20.58
N LEU A 23 1.72 19.64 19.92
CA LEU A 23 0.64 19.83 18.97
C LEU A 23 -0.69 19.33 19.56
N LYS A 24 -1.77 20.04 19.27
CA LYS A 24 -3.13 19.60 19.66
C LYS A 24 -3.59 18.39 18.84
N ASN A 25 -3.22 18.37 17.56
CA ASN A 25 -3.51 17.27 16.64
C ASN A 25 -2.36 17.18 15.64
N TRP A 26 -1.64 16.06 15.69
CA TRP A 26 -0.48 15.83 14.85
C TRP A 26 -0.83 15.80 13.36
N LEU A 27 -1.96 15.18 13.02
CA LEU A 27 -2.37 15.00 11.64
C LEU A 27 -2.77 16.33 10.97
N MET A 28 -3.46 17.20 11.71
CA MET A 28 -3.77 18.55 11.25
C MET A 28 -2.49 19.37 11.05
N ALA A 29 -1.57 19.34 12.01
CA ALA A 29 -0.28 20.03 11.91
C ALA A 29 0.57 19.48 10.74
N TYR A 30 0.50 18.17 10.46
CA TYR A 30 1.14 17.59 9.27
C TYR A 30 0.51 18.09 7.98
N GLY A 31 -0.82 18.26 7.96
CA GLY A 31 -1.55 18.92 6.86
C GLY A 31 -1.07 20.36 6.62
N GLU A 32 -0.91 21.15 7.68
CA GLU A 32 -0.35 22.51 7.60
C GLU A 32 1.10 22.51 7.09
N TYR A 33 1.92 21.58 7.60
CA TYR A 33 3.31 21.42 7.14
C TYR A 33 3.42 21.11 5.66
N THR A 34 2.44 20.42 5.10
CA THR A 34 2.40 19.99 3.69
C THR A 34 1.48 20.84 2.81
N ALA A 35 0.90 21.92 3.35
CA ALA A 35 -0.12 22.73 2.68
C ALA A 35 0.32 23.29 1.32
N ASP A 36 1.58 23.73 1.21
CA ASP A 36 2.17 24.29 0.00
C ASP A 36 2.76 23.25 -0.95
N ASN A 37 2.63 21.97 -0.62
CA ASN A 37 3.13 20.89 -1.47
C ASN A 37 2.17 20.58 -2.62
N GLU A 38 2.72 20.22 -3.77
CA GLU A 38 1.94 19.92 -4.98
C GLU A 38 1.15 18.59 -4.90
N ALA A 39 1.54 17.67 -4.00
CA ALA A 39 0.84 16.40 -3.86
C ALA A 39 -0.57 16.60 -3.29
N PRO A 40 -1.55 15.76 -3.68
CA PRO A 40 -2.92 15.81 -3.16
C PRO A 40 -3.00 15.70 -1.65
N GLU A 41 -3.97 16.37 -1.04
CA GLU A 41 -4.21 16.30 0.41
C GLU A 41 -4.48 14.87 0.88
N SER A 42 -5.21 14.08 0.10
CA SER A 42 -5.46 12.68 0.39
C SER A 42 -4.16 11.87 0.51
N PHE A 43 -3.14 12.16 -0.32
CA PHE A 43 -1.83 11.50 -0.20
C PHE A 43 -1.14 11.85 1.12
N HIS A 44 -1.14 13.14 1.46
CA HIS A 44 -0.53 13.57 2.73
C HIS A 44 -1.30 13.03 3.94
N LEU A 45 -2.62 13.03 3.92
CA LEU A 45 -3.46 12.49 4.98
C LEU A 45 -3.12 11.02 5.28
N TRP A 46 -3.15 10.16 4.25
CA TRP A 46 -2.91 8.73 4.44
C TRP A 46 -1.44 8.40 4.76
N ILE A 47 -0.49 9.17 4.21
CA ILE A 47 0.91 9.05 4.62
C ILE A 47 1.11 9.55 6.06
N GLY A 48 0.38 10.59 6.48
CA GLY A 48 0.38 11.05 7.87
C GLY A 48 -0.10 9.98 8.83
N LEU A 49 -1.24 9.34 8.56
CA LEU A 49 -1.78 8.21 9.34
C LEU A 49 -0.79 7.05 9.42
N ALA A 50 -0.21 6.64 8.28
CA ALA A 50 0.81 5.60 8.24
C ALA A 50 2.11 6.00 8.96
N THR A 51 2.42 7.29 9.06
CA THR A 51 3.57 7.82 9.80
C THR A 51 3.34 7.74 11.32
N ILE A 52 2.13 8.06 11.80
CA ILE A 52 1.72 7.87 13.20
C ILE A 52 1.79 6.38 13.57
N ALA A 53 1.20 5.52 12.73
CA ALA A 53 1.29 4.06 12.90
C ALA A 53 2.75 3.60 12.96
N GLY A 54 3.61 4.15 12.07
CA GLY A 54 5.04 3.88 12.02
C GLY A 54 5.79 4.25 13.30
N ALA A 55 5.40 5.33 13.97
CA ALA A 55 5.96 5.73 15.25
C ALA A 55 5.48 4.81 16.39
N ALA A 56 4.19 4.50 16.44
CA ALA A 56 3.60 3.63 17.46
C ALA A 56 4.10 2.18 17.37
N ARG A 57 4.38 1.69 16.17
CA ARG A 57 4.83 0.32 15.91
C ARG A 57 3.83 -0.73 16.47
N ARG A 58 4.34 -1.86 16.97
CA ARG A 58 3.56 -2.91 17.63
C ARG A 58 3.27 -2.60 19.11
N ASN A 59 3.67 -1.44 19.62
CA ASN A 59 3.54 -1.12 21.04
C ASN A 59 2.09 -0.97 21.48
N VAL A 60 1.17 -0.64 20.56
CA VAL A 60 -0.25 -0.46 20.85
C VAL A 60 -1.09 -1.35 19.95
N TYR A 61 -2.18 -1.89 20.50
CA TYR A 61 -3.03 -2.88 19.83
C TYR A 61 -4.44 -2.86 20.41
N ILE A 62 -5.41 -3.44 19.69
CA ILE A 62 -6.71 -3.79 20.22
C ILE A 62 -6.73 -5.30 20.39
N GLN A 63 -6.95 -5.78 21.61
CA GLN A 63 -7.05 -7.20 21.87
C GLN A 63 -8.44 -7.71 21.48
N MET A 64 -8.46 -8.71 20.61
CA MET A 64 -9.65 -9.49 20.29
C MET A 64 -9.54 -10.88 20.93
N GLN A 65 -10.62 -11.64 20.89
CA GLN A 65 -10.66 -12.95 21.57
C GLN A 65 -9.50 -13.90 21.15
N HIS A 66 -9.10 -13.87 19.88
CA HIS A 66 -8.12 -14.82 19.31
C HIS A 66 -6.97 -14.18 18.56
N PHE A 67 -6.96 -12.86 18.42
CA PHE A 67 -5.92 -12.11 17.70
C PHE A 67 -5.89 -10.65 18.14
N ASP A 68 -4.80 -9.96 17.80
CA ASP A 68 -4.67 -8.53 18.04
C ASP A 68 -4.83 -7.76 16.74
N VAL A 69 -5.56 -6.65 16.78
CA VAL A 69 -5.54 -5.66 15.70
C VAL A 69 -4.41 -4.69 15.96
N LEU A 70 -3.39 -4.72 15.10
CA LEU A 70 -2.21 -3.87 15.19
C LEU A 70 -2.39 -2.59 14.38
N THR A 71 -1.53 -1.59 14.63
CA THR A 71 -1.59 -0.27 13.98
C THR A 71 -1.05 -0.25 12.56
N ASN A 72 -0.32 -1.28 12.12
CA ASN A 72 0.35 -1.29 10.81
C ASN A 72 -0.62 -1.12 9.64
N MET A 73 -0.19 -0.35 8.65
CA MET A 73 -0.97 -0.03 7.46
C MET A 73 -0.22 -0.46 6.20
N SER A 74 -0.95 -0.75 5.14
CA SER A 74 -0.42 -0.88 3.78
C SER A 74 -1.06 0.20 2.91
N ILE A 75 -0.32 1.26 2.61
CA ILE A 75 -0.80 2.44 1.86
C ILE A 75 -0.14 2.48 0.49
N VAL A 76 -0.94 2.48 -0.57
CA VAL A 76 -0.46 2.53 -1.94
C VAL A 76 -1.01 3.78 -2.63
N LEU A 77 -0.15 4.77 -2.85
CA LEU A 77 -0.49 5.97 -3.61
C LEU A 77 -0.53 5.64 -5.10
N CYS A 78 -1.69 5.76 -5.72
CA CYS A 78 -1.91 5.44 -7.13
C CYS A 78 -2.21 6.71 -7.93
N ALA A 79 -1.43 6.97 -8.98
CA ALA A 79 -1.65 8.09 -9.90
C ALA A 79 -0.94 7.84 -11.22
N PRO A 80 -1.38 8.43 -12.34
CA PRO A 80 -0.62 8.44 -13.58
C PRO A 80 0.81 8.96 -13.37
N ALA A 81 1.73 8.58 -14.24
CA ALA A 81 3.14 8.97 -14.09
C ALA A 81 3.31 10.51 -14.11
N GLY A 82 4.08 11.05 -13.16
CA GLY A 82 4.42 12.46 -13.07
C GLY A 82 3.30 13.42 -12.62
N THR A 83 2.04 12.99 -12.50
CA THR A 83 0.90 13.88 -12.28
C THR A 83 0.73 14.37 -10.85
N ALA A 84 0.72 13.46 -9.87
CA ALA A 84 0.27 13.74 -8.51
C ALA A 84 1.40 13.71 -7.45
N ARG A 85 2.67 13.78 -7.85
CA ARG A 85 3.81 13.91 -6.92
C ARG A 85 3.87 12.85 -5.81
N LYS A 86 3.47 11.60 -6.07
CA LYS A 86 3.49 10.47 -5.12
C LYS A 86 4.77 10.37 -4.29
N THR A 87 5.91 10.37 -5.00
CA THR A 87 7.24 10.25 -4.39
C THR A 87 7.54 11.38 -3.38
N THR A 88 7.02 12.58 -3.63
CA THR A 88 7.20 13.72 -2.72
C THR A 88 6.44 13.50 -1.41
N ALA A 89 5.17 13.08 -1.48
CA ALA A 89 4.38 12.76 -0.29
C ALA A 89 5.04 11.66 0.55
N LEU A 90 5.47 10.55 -0.09
CA LEU A 90 6.19 9.45 0.57
C LEU A 90 7.49 9.93 1.23
N LYS A 91 8.28 10.77 0.55
CA LYS A 91 9.54 11.31 1.09
C LYS A 91 9.32 12.17 2.31
N ILE A 92 8.27 13.01 2.34
CA ILE A 92 8.00 13.90 3.46
C ILE A 92 7.69 13.09 4.72
N GLY A 93 6.74 12.15 4.66
CA GLY A 93 6.43 11.27 5.80
C GLY A 93 7.65 10.48 6.28
N ARG A 94 8.36 9.83 5.35
CA ARG A 94 9.60 9.10 5.67
C ARG A 94 10.65 9.98 6.34
N ASN A 95 10.85 11.22 5.86
CA ASN A 95 11.86 12.13 6.38
C ASN A 95 11.54 12.69 7.77
N ILE A 96 10.27 12.67 8.20
CA ILE A 96 9.88 12.98 9.56
C ILE A 96 10.05 11.74 10.43
N LEU A 97 9.51 10.61 10.01
CA LEU A 97 9.54 9.37 10.78
C LEU A 97 10.96 8.85 11.06
N LYS A 98 11.90 9.02 10.14
CA LYS A 98 13.30 8.58 10.32
C LYS A 98 14.06 9.28 11.45
N GLU A 99 13.58 10.43 11.91
CA GLU A 99 14.18 11.18 13.02
C GLU A 99 13.70 10.66 14.40
N VAL A 100 12.69 9.78 14.39
CA VAL A 100 12.17 9.16 15.62
C VAL A 100 13.09 8.00 16.02
N PRO A 101 13.60 7.97 17.25
CA PRO A 101 14.46 6.88 17.72
C PRO A 101 13.79 5.50 17.65
N GLY A 102 14.55 4.47 17.33
CA GLY A 102 14.08 3.09 17.29
C GLY A 102 13.19 2.74 16.08
N ILE A 103 13.11 3.62 15.07
CA ILE A 103 12.40 3.32 13.82
C ILE A 103 13.35 2.73 12.79
N HIS A 104 13.01 1.55 12.33
CA HIS A 104 13.79 0.82 11.33
C HIS A 104 13.08 0.81 9.98
N PHE A 105 13.85 1.06 8.92
CA PHE A 105 13.33 1.04 7.55
C PHE A 105 13.93 -0.12 6.77
N THR A 106 13.14 -0.69 5.86
CA THR A 106 13.66 -1.64 4.89
C THR A 106 14.65 -0.98 3.93
N THR A 107 15.51 -1.78 3.31
CA THR A 107 16.29 -1.35 2.15
C THR A 107 15.36 -1.01 0.97
N LYS A 108 15.87 -0.27 -0.02
CA LYS A 108 15.04 0.21 -1.15
C LYS A 108 14.52 -0.92 -2.05
N ALA A 109 15.32 -1.95 -2.22
CA ALA A 109 14.94 -3.15 -2.97
C ALA A 109 15.32 -4.37 -2.14
N SER A 110 14.44 -5.36 -2.08
CA SER A 110 14.64 -6.52 -1.24
C SER A 110 14.00 -7.74 -1.91
N SER A 111 14.68 -8.88 -1.86
CA SER A 111 14.01 -10.16 -2.11
C SER A 111 13.24 -10.58 -0.84
N PRO A 112 12.27 -11.51 -0.93
CA PRO A 112 11.60 -12.04 0.25
C PRO A 112 12.56 -12.52 1.34
N ALA A 113 13.57 -13.26 0.95
CA ALA A 113 14.61 -13.75 1.85
C ALA A 113 15.43 -12.62 2.51
N ALA A 114 15.76 -11.56 1.76
CA ALA A 114 16.49 -10.42 2.31
C ALA A 114 15.60 -9.61 3.28
N LEU A 115 14.30 -9.50 3.02
CA LEU A 115 13.34 -8.85 3.92
C LEU A 115 13.23 -9.63 5.25
N ILE A 116 13.14 -10.96 5.19
CA ILE A 116 13.15 -11.82 6.38
C ILE A 116 14.43 -11.62 7.20
N GLN A 117 15.60 -11.59 6.53
CA GLN A 117 16.88 -11.33 7.21
C GLN A 117 16.93 -9.93 7.86
N GLN A 118 16.34 -8.92 7.24
CA GLN A 118 16.27 -7.59 7.83
C GLN A 118 15.47 -7.61 9.14
N PHE A 119 14.32 -8.30 9.18
CA PHE A 119 13.58 -8.53 10.42
C PHE A 119 14.43 -9.24 11.47
N ALA A 120 15.00 -10.39 11.13
CA ALA A 120 15.80 -11.20 12.04
C ALA A 120 17.05 -10.47 12.58
N SER A 121 17.57 -9.47 11.85
CA SER A 121 18.73 -8.66 12.24
C SER A 121 18.43 -7.49 13.16
N LEU A 122 17.14 -7.19 13.42
CA LEU A 122 16.77 -6.08 14.30
C LEU A 122 17.27 -6.29 15.72
N PRO A 123 17.67 -5.22 16.42
CA PRO A 123 18.20 -5.31 17.79
C PRO A 123 17.13 -5.72 18.80
N GLU A 124 15.89 -5.31 18.58
CA GLU A 124 14.75 -5.66 19.42
C GLU A 124 14.36 -7.11 19.16
N LYS A 125 14.41 -7.95 20.20
CA LYS A 125 14.11 -9.38 20.07
C LYS A 125 12.67 -9.74 20.42
N ASP A 126 12.00 -8.89 21.21
CA ASP A 126 10.63 -9.13 21.68
C ASP A 126 9.59 -8.69 20.63
N GLN A 127 9.93 -7.73 19.78
CA GLN A 127 9.12 -7.31 18.66
C GLN A 127 10.01 -6.81 17.51
N GLN A 128 9.75 -7.27 16.32
CA GLN A 128 10.54 -6.92 15.13
C GLN A 128 9.69 -6.04 14.21
N SER A 129 9.97 -4.73 14.22
CA SER A 129 9.17 -3.73 13.53
C SER A 129 9.95 -3.08 12.38
N LEU A 130 9.41 -3.15 11.16
CA LEU A 130 9.98 -2.52 9.96
C LEU A 130 8.95 -1.64 9.26
N THR A 131 9.39 -0.48 8.80
CA THR A 131 8.64 0.37 7.87
C THR A 131 9.27 0.31 6.48
N CYS A 132 8.48 -0.06 5.49
CA CYS A 132 8.86 -0.02 4.07
C CYS A 132 8.30 1.23 3.42
N VAL A 133 9.15 2.01 2.75
CA VAL A 133 8.73 3.13 1.90
C VAL A 133 9.32 2.94 0.52
N SER A 134 8.54 2.36 -0.38
CA SER A 134 8.91 2.14 -1.78
C SER A 134 8.34 3.23 -2.68
N TYR A 135 9.22 4.00 -3.33
CA TYR A 135 8.75 5.07 -4.21
C TYR A 135 8.10 4.56 -5.49
N GLU A 136 8.42 3.33 -5.87
CA GLU A 136 7.83 2.59 -6.98
C GLU A 136 7.49 1.18 -6.49
N LEU A 137 6.22 0.82 -6.53
CA LEU A 137 5.74 -0.48 -6.08
C LEU A 137 6.44 -1.64 -6.80
N GLY A 138 6.75 -1.45 -8.09
CA GLY A 138 7.49 -2.40 -8.90
C GLY A 138 8.88 -2.74 -8.37
N THR A 139 9.54 -1.81 -7.70
CA THR A 139 10.85 -2.08 -7.08
C THR A 139 10.73 -3.05 -5.91
N PHE A 140 9.64 -2.99 -5.15
CA PHE A 140 9.38 -3.90 -4.04
C PHE A 140 9.01 -5.30 -4.53
N PHE A 141 8.23 -5.41 -5.59
CA PHE A 141 7.79 -6.68 -6.16
C PHE A 141 8.66 -7.21 -7.31
N SER A 142 9.83 -6.59 -7.57
CA SER A 142 10.67 -6.92 -8.73
C SER A 142 11.23 -8.34 -8.76
N GLN A 143 11.39 -8.98 -7.60
CA GLN A 143 11.93 -10.32 -7.47
C GLN A 143 10.94 -11.22 -6.74
N ASN A 144 10.54 -12.32 -7.39
CA ASN A 144 9.57 -13.28 -6.84
C ASN A 144 8.29 -12.58 -6.34
N ALA A 145 7.58 -11.90 -7.23
CA ALA A 145 6.42 -11.08 -6.88
C ALA A 145 5.36 -11.87 -6.08
N ALA A 146 5.08 -13.12 -6.45
CA ALA A 146 4.13 -13.97 -5.73
C ALA A 146 4.57 -14.22 -4.28
N GLU A 147 5.81 -14.66 -4.06
CA GLU A 147 6.34 -14.91 -2.72
C GLU A 147 6.41 -13.63 -1.87
N MET A 148 6.70 -12.48 -2.50
CA MET A 148 6.71 -11.20 -1.79
C MET A 148 5.29 -10.74 -1.42
N VAL A 149 4.29 -11.00 -2.26
CA VAL A 149 2.86 -10.76 -1.97
C VAL A 149 2.42 -11.60 -0.77
N ASP A 150 2.73 -12.89 -0.78
CA ASP A 150 2.39 -13.79 0.32
C ASP A 150 3.05 -13.33 1.62
N LEU A 151 4.36 -13.06 1.60
CA LEU A 151 5.09 -12.56 2.77
C LEU A 151 4.52 -11.22 3.28
N ALA A 152 4.24 -10.25 2.40
CA ALA A 152 3.65 -8.97 2.81
C ALA A 152 2.25 -9.14 3.40
N THR A 153 1.49 -10.13 2.93
CA THR A 153 0.17 -10.50 3.43
C THR A 153 0.27 -11.06 4.86
N ASP A 154 1.18 -12.03 5.08
CA ASP A 154 1.42 -12.63 6.39
C ASP A 154 1.93 -11.59 7.41
N LEU A 155 2.89 -10.76 7.00
CA LEU A 155 3.45 -9.72 7.86
C LEU A 155 2.43 -8.63 8.23
N TRP A 156 1.41 -8.38 7.38
CA TRP A 156 0.34 -7.44 7.70
C TRP A 156 -0.59 -7.97 8.80
N ASP A 157 -0.86 -9.28 8.81
CA ASP A 157 -1.66 -9.93 9.86
C ASP A 157 -0.90 -9.93 11.20
N GLY A 158 0.44 -9.92 11.18
CA GLY A 158 1.28 -9.72 12.36
C GLY A 158 1.22 -10.87 13.37
N ASN A 159 1.04 -12.10 12.90
CA ASN A 159 1.03 -13.28 13.76
C ASN A 159 2.32 -13.36 14.62
N PRO A 160 2.23 -13.68 15.93
CA PRO A 160 3.36 -13.59 16.86
C PRO A 160 4.57 -14.44 16.47
N ASP A 161 4.31 -15.65 15.99
CA ASP A 161 5.33 -16.63 15.61
C ASP A 161 5.31 -16.85 14.11
N TRP A 162 6.17 -16.10 13.41
CA TRP A 162 6.38 -16.29 11.98
C TRP A 162 7.70 -17.05 11.77
N ASP A 163 7.64 -18.17 11.07
CA ASP A 163 8.84 -18.93 10.72
C ASP A 163 8.79 -19.43 9.28
N LYS A 164 9.97 -19.59 8.70
CA LYS A 164 10.16 -20.19 7.38
C LYS A 164 11.38 -21.10 7.40
N GLN A 165 11.20 -22.33 6.95
CA GLN A 165 12.30 -23.26 6.80
C GLN A 165 12.77 -23.31 5.34
N THR A 166 14.08 -23.16 5.14
CA THR A 166 14.72 -23.35 3.83
C THR A 166 15.90 -24.32 3.96
N ILE A 167 16.17 -25.07 2.89
CA ILE A 167 17.29 -26.04 2.88
C ILE A 167 18.63 -25.33 3.07
N SER A 168 18.79 -24.15 2.49
CA SER A 168 20.07 -23.42 2.49
C SER A 168 20.32 -22.59 3.75
N ARG A 169 19.28 -22.22 4.52
CA ARG A 169 19.38 -21.27 5.66
C ARG A 169 18.84 -21.84 6.98
N GLY A 170 18.24 -23.03 6.95
CA GLY A 170 17.56 -23.60 8.11
C GLY A 170 16.25 -22.87 8.42
N ILE A 171 15.94 -22.74 9.72
CA ILE A 171 14.73 -22.07 10.19
C ILE A 171 15.02 -20.59 10.44
N GLU A 172 14.37 -19.71 9.71
CA GLU A 172 14.37 -18.26 9.93
C GLU A 172 13.11 -17.91 10.72
N LYS A 173 13.27 -17.18 11.83
CA LYS A 173 12.15 -16.77 12.70
C LYS A 173 12.06 -15.27 12.80
N ILE A 174 10.84 -14.75 12.81
CA ILE A 174 10.52 -13.36 13.12
C ILE A 174 9.56 -13.36 14.30
N THR A 175 10.00 -12.74 15.39
CA THR A 175 9.21 -12.67 16.63
C THR A 175 8.35 -11.41 16.61
N ASN A 176 7.05 -11.57 16.83
CA ASN A 176 6.10 -10.47 16.87
C ASN A 176 6.31 -9.48 15.70
N PRO A 177 6.22 -9.93 14.43
CA PRO A 177 6.44 -9.06 13.28
C PRO A 177 5.45 -7.90 13.26
N TRP A 178 5.95 -6.74 12.84
CA TRP A 178 5.14 -5.58 12.56
C TRP A 178 5.66 -4.92 11.29
N PHE A 179 4.83 -4.86 10.28
CA PHE A 179 5.23 -4.37 8.96
C PHE A 179 4.31 -3.25 8.48
N ASN A 180 4.85 -2.05 8.37
CA ASN A 180 4.16 -0.88 7.85
C ASN A 180 4.64 -0.61 6.44
N PHE A 181 3.73 -0.60 5.48
CA PHE A 181 4.06 -0.51 4.07
C PHE A 181 3.49 0.75 3.43
N GLN A 182 4.34 1.48 2.71
CA GLN A 182 3.95 2.66 1.96
C GLN A 182 4.60 2.60 0.58
N ALA A 183 3.82 2.73 -0.48
CA ALA A 183 4.36 2.68 -1.84
C ALA A 183 3.67 3.64 -2.80
N GLY A 184 4.36 3.93 -3.92
CA GLY A 184 3.80 4.64 -5.07
C GLY A 184 3.64 3.70 -6.26
N THR A 185 2.56 3.86 -7.04
CA THR A 185 2.32 3.07 -8.26
C THR A 185 1.54 3.87 -9.30
N THR A 186 1.33 3.25 -10.46
CA THR A 186 0.44 3.75 -11.51
C THR A 186 -0.64 2.71 -11.82
N PRO A 187 -1.83 3.12 -12.32
CA PRO A 187 -2.85 2.16 -12.76
C PRO A 187 -2.32 1.21 -13.82
N GLN A 188 -1.44 1.68 -14.72
CA GLN A 188 -0.83 0.86 -15.74
C GLN A 188 0.02 -0.26 -15.13
N TRP A 189 0.89 0.08 -14.16
CA TRP A 189 1.72 -0.92 -13.48
C TRP A 189 0.85 -1.98 -12.78
N LEU A 190 -0.23 -1.56 -12.11
CA LEU A 190 -1.16 -2.51 -11.49
C LEU A 190 -1.78 -3.44 -12.53
N GLY A 191 -2.15 -2.91 -13.71
CA GLY A 191 -2.69 -3.72 -14.82
C GLY A 191 -1.71 -4.72 -15.39
N ASP A 192 -0.43 -4.33 -15.50
CA ASP A 192 0.60 -5.15 -16.15
C ASP A 192 1.16 -6.24 -15.22
N TYR A 193 1.20 -5.99 -13.91
CA TYR A 193 1.95 -6.83 -12.96
C TYR A 193 1.10 -7.44 -11.84
N LEU A 194 -0.09 -6.90 -11.53
CA LEU A 194 -1.01 -7.54 -10.59
C LEU A 194 -1.71 -8.71 -11.29
N THR A 195 -1.19 -9.90 -11.00
CA THR A 195 -1.82 -11.13 -11.45
C THR A 195 -3.18 -11.32 -10.76
N PRO A 196 -4.13 -12.05 -11.37
CA PRO A 196 -5.37 -12.44 -10.70
C PRO A 196 -5.09 -13.07 -9.33
N THR A 197 -4.07 -13.93 -9.23
CA THR A 197 -3.63 -14.54 -7.97
C THR A 197 -3.22 -13.51 -6.89
N ALA A 198 -2.57 -12.41 -7.26
CA ALA A 198 -2.21 -11.36 -6.31
C ALA A 198 -3.43 -10.56 -5.83
N VAL A 199 -4.43 -10.40 -6.69
CA VAL A 199 -5.72 -9.80 -6.34
C VAL A 199 -6.50 -10.73 -5.40
N GLU A 200 -6.61 -12.00 -5.76
CA GLU A 200 -7.31 -13.04 -4.99
C GLU A 200 -6.54 -13.46 -3.74
N GLY A 201 -5.21 -13.38 -3.75
CA GLY A 201 -4.31 -13.76 -2.65
C GLY A 201 -4.38 -12.87 -1.41
N GLY A 202 -5.27 -11.89 -1.36
CA GLY A 202 -5.58 -11.13 -0.14
C GLY A 202 -4.67 -9.94 0.15
N TRP A 203 -3.58 -9.68 -0.59
CA TRP A 203 -2.75 -8.49 -0.40
C TRP A 203 -3.52 -7.20 -0.76
N VAL A 204 -4.29 -7.23 -1.86
CA VAL A 204 -5.14 -6.08 -2.25
C VAL A 204 -6.18 -5.79 -1.16
N ALA A 205 -6.76 -6.81 -0.54
CA ALA A 205 -7.71 -6.66 0.56
C ALA A 205 -7.09 -6.00 1.81
N ARG A 206 -5.77 -6.14 1.99
CA ARG A 206 -5.01 -5.59 3.12
C ARG A 206 -4.37 -4.25 2.83
N SER A 207 -4.50 -3.75 1.59
CA SER A 207 -3.88 -2.50 1.14
C SER A 207 -4.91 -1.44 0.82
N LEU A 208 -4.65 -0.21 1.24
CA LEU A 208 -5.46 0.95 0.92
C LEU A 208 -4.87 1.67 -0.30
N PHE A 209 -5.63 1.71 -1.40
CA PHE A 209 -5.22 2.36 -2.64
C PHE A 209 -5.80 3.78 -2.69
N ILE A 210 -4.91 4.76 -2.58
CA ILE A 210 -5.27 6.18 -2.60
C ILE A 210 -5.03 6.72 -4.00
N PHE A 211 -6.09 6.96 -4.74
CA PHE A 211 -6.00 7.44 -6.13
C PHE A 211 -6.09 8.96 -6.22
N ALA A 212 -5.24 9.53 -7.06
CA ALA A 212 -5.39 10.89 -7.54
C ALA A 212 -4.87 11.01 -8.98
N ASP A 213 -5.58 11.76 -9.82
CA ASP A 213 -5.21 12.00 -11.22
C ASP A 213 -4.52 13.35 -11.43
N THR A 214 -4.63 14.27 -10.48
CA THR A 214 -4.08 15.61 -10.54
C THR A 214 -3.33 15.98 -9.27
N ARG A 215 -2.44 16.98 -9.38
CA ARG A 215 -1.81 17.62 -8.23
C ARG A 215 -2.77 18.66 -7.61
N LYS A 216 -2.58 18.97 -6.33
CA LYS A 216 -3.37 19.95 -5.58
C LYS A 216 -3.16 21.37 -6.12
N LEU A 217 -1.91 21.74 -6.39
CA LEU A 217 -1.48 23.05 -6.82
C LEU A 217 -0.21 22.96 -7.68
N SER A 218 0.20 24.06 -8.28
CA SER A 218 1.49 24.16 -8.96
C SER A 218 2.37 25.17 -8.24
N ASN A 219 3.50 24.71 -7.71
CA ASN A 219 4.51 25.54 -7.06
C ASN A 219 5.86 25.35 -7.74
N PRO A 220 6.22 26.20 -8.72
CA PRO A 220 7.41 25.99 -9.53
C PRO A 220 8.71 26.20 -8.75
N ILE A 221 8.67 27.01 -7.69
CA ILE A 221 9.86 27.34 -6.88
C ILE A 221 9.49 27.27 -5.38
N PRO A 222 9.39 26.05 -4.81
CA PRO A 222 9.10 25.90 -3.37
C PRO A 222 10.29 26.44 -2.54
N ARG A 223 10.05 27.47 -1.75
CA ARG A 223 11.08 28.07 -0.89
C ARG A 223 10.94 27.60 0.55
N PRO A 224 12.06 27.37 1.26
CA PRO A 224 12.03 27.08 2.69
C PRO A 224 11.39 28.24 3.47
N LYS A 225 10.48 27.90 4.38
CA LYS A 225 9.81 28.85 5.27
C LYS A 225 10.27 28.59 6.70
N PRO A 226 10.70 29.63 7.47
CA PRO A 226 11.16 29.46 8.86
C PRO A 226 10.13 28.79 9.77
N GLU A 227 8.85 29.15 9.63
CA GLU A 227 7.73 28.57 10.38
C GLU A 227 7.59 27.07 10.18
N LEU A 228 7.81 26.57 8.96
CA LEU A 228 7.77 25.15 8.66
C LEU A 228 8.93 24.38 9.29
N LYS A 229 10.08 25.03 9.54
CA LYS A 229 11.19 24.40 10.28
C LYS A 229 10.81 24.14 11.72
N LYS A 230 10.16 25.09 12.38
CA LYS A 230 9.65 24.94 13.75
C LYS A 230 8.59 23.84 13.80
N LEU A 231 7.60 23.90 12.92
CA LEU A 231 6.52 22.93 12.85
C LEU A 231 7.05 21.50 12.59
N ARG A 232 8.08 21.36 11.76
CA ARG A 232 8.76 20.06 11.55
C ARG A 232 9.35 19.50 12.83
N LEU A 233 10.00 20.32 13.65
CA LEU A 233 10.57 19.89 14.94
C LEU A 233 9.47 19.48 15.93
N GLU A 234 8.35 20.19 15.95
CA GLU A 234 7.19 19.84 16.77
C GLU A 234 6.56 18.52 16.31
N LEU A 235 6.43 18.29 15.00
CA LEU A 235 5.97 17.02 14.43
C LEU A 235 6.88 15.84 14.84
N ILE A 236 8.20 16.01 14.79
CA ILE A 236 9.16 14.97 15.20
C ILE A 236 9.06 14.72 16.71
N ASN A 237 8.94 15.80 17.51
CA ASN A 237 8.79 15.70 18.95
C ASN A 237 7.58 14.85 19.32
N ASP A 238 6.43 15.13 18.72
CA ASP A 238 5.20 14.45 19.05
C ASP A 238 5.19 13.00 18.54
N LEU A 239 5.79 12.70 17.38
CA LEU A 239 6.00 11.32 16.96
C LEU A 239 6.94 10.56 17.90
N THR A 240 7.96 11.23 18.42
CA THR A 240 8.85 10.62 19.44
C THR A 240 8.07 10.32 20.72
N HIS A 241 7.15 11.20 21.12
CA HIS A 241 6.24 10.94 22.22
C HIS A 241 5.29 9.77 21.91
N ILE A 242 4.62 9.77 20.75
CA ILE A 242 3.73 8.69 20.31
C ILE A 242 4.47 7.34 20.28
N SER A 243 5.74 7.31 19.91
CA SER A 243 6.55 6.08 19.88
C SER A 243 6.73 5.42 21.26
N THR A 244 6.42 6.12 22.33
CA THR A 244 6.51 5.63 23.72
C THR A 244 5.17 5.16 24.29
N LEU A 245 4.06 5.41 23.58
CA LEU A 245 2.76 4.85 23.95
C LEU A 245 2.84 3.32 23.88
N ASN A 246 2.27 2.66 24.90
CA ASN A 246 2.32 1.20 25.01
C ASN A 246 1.09 0.70 25.73
N GLY A 247 0.45 -0.32 25.18
CA GLY A 247 -0.67 -1.00 25.80
C GLY A 247 -1.84 -1.24 24.87
N GLU A 248 -2.91 -1.69 25.46
CA GLU A 248 -4.16 -2.05 24.80
C GLU A 248 -5.05 -0.82 24.57
N PHE A 249 -5.50 -0.63 23.36
CA PHE A 249 -6.62 0.26 23.05
C PHE A 249 -7.93 -0.38 23.47
N ARG A 250 -8.75 0.36 24.21
CA ARG A 250 -10.09 -0.06 24.61
C ARG A 250 -11.13 0.81 23.90
N PHE A 251 -12.33 0.27 23.74
CA PHE A 251 -13.44 1.05 23.25
C PHE A 251 -14.10 1.82 24.40
N SER A 252 -14.55 3.05 24.15
CA SER A 252 -15.57 3.63 25.01
C SER A 252 -16.90 2.87 24.80
N ALA A 253 -17.83 2.97 25.74
CA ALA A 253 -19.13 2.27 25.62
C ALA A 253 -19.87 2.70 24.34
N GLU A 254 -19.82 3.98 24.01
CA GLU A 254 -20.43 4.55 22.80
C GLU A 254 -19.75 4.04 21.53
N ALA A 255 -18.40 3.97 21.53
CA ALA A 255 -17.62 3.47 20.40
C ALA A 255 -17.90 1.98 20.16
N GLU A 256 -17.99 1.19 21.23
CA GLU A 256 -18.28 -0.24 21.13
C GLU A 256 -19.68 -0.49 20.53
N SER A 257 -20.70 0.19 21.06
CA SER A 257 -22.08 0.11 20.53
C SER A 257 -22.15 0.53 19.07
N PHE A 258 -21.54 1.68 18.73
CA PHE A 258 -21.54 2.20 17.36
C PHE A 258 -20.84 1.23 16.38
N TYR A 259 -19.65 0.71 16.78
CA TYR A 259 -18.91 -0.22 15.93
C TYR A 259 -19.66 -1.54 15.74
N HIS A 260 -20.27 -2.06 16.80
CA HIS A 260 -21.10 -3.27 16.77
C HIS A 260 -22.27 -3.11 15.78
N ASP A 261 -23.04 -2.03 15.90
CA ASP A 261 -24.19 -1.78 15.04
C ASP A 261 -23.78 -1.59 13.59
N TRP A 262 -22.71 -0.82 13.34
CA TRP A 262 -22.15 -0.68 11.99
C TRP A 262 -21.65 -2.01 11.43
N TYR A 263 -20.99 -2.85 12.24
CA TYR A 263 -20.45 -4.13 11.79
C TYR A 263 -21.55 -5.10 11.37
N LEU A 264 -22.66 -5.10 12.06
CA LEU A 264 -23.81 -5.97 11.78
C LEU A 264 -24.74 -5.42 10.67
N ASP A 265 -24.60 -4.14 10.29
CA ASP A 265 -25.42 -3.57 9.24
C ASP A 265 -25.04 -4.13 7.86
N PRO A 266 -25.96 -4.84 7.16
CA PRO A 266 -25.72 -5.32 5.81
C PRO A 266 -25.39 -4.19 4.81
N ALA A 267 -25.86 -2.96 5.07
CA ALA A 267 -25.60 -1.80 4.22
C ALA A 267 -24.14 -1.33 4.24
N ARG A 268 -23.30 -1.88 5.13
CA ARG A 268 -21.84 -1.64 5.08
C ARG A 268 -21.19 -2.14 3.78
N PHE A 269 -21.82 -3.09 3.09
CA PHE A 269 -21.41 -3.57 1.77
C PHE A 269 -22.17 -2.83 0.67
N PRO A 270 -21.49 -2.39 -0.40
CA PRO A 270 -22.19 -1.85 -1.56
C PRO A 270 -23.01 -2.95 -2.25
N ARG A 271 -24.15 -2.56 -2.88
CA ARG A 271 -25.02 -3.50 -3.60
C ARG A 271 -24.32 -4.25 -4.73
N PHE A 272 -23.37 -3.60 -5.37
CA PHE A 272 -22.55 -4.17 -6.43
C PHE A 272 -21.07 -3.98 -6.06
N VAL A 273 -20.38 -5.09 -5.87
CA VAL A 273 -18.95 -5.11 -5.55
C VAL A 273 -18.19 -5.58 -6.77
N ASP A 274 -17.24 -4.78 -7.21
CA ASP A 274 -16.26 -5.22 -8.20
C ASP A 274 -15.45 -6.38 -7.62
N PRO A 275 -15.41 -7.57 -8.25
CA PRO A 275 -14.69 -8.73 -7.73
C PRO A 275 -13.22 -8.44 -7.37
N ARG A 276 -12.58 -7.52 -8.09
CA ARG A 276 -11.18 -7.15 -7.86
C ARG A 276 -10.94 -6.47 -6.50
N ILE A 277 -11.96 -5.88 -5.91
CA ILE A 277 -11.90 -5.15 -4.63
C ILE A 277 -12.84 -5.73 -3.57
N SER A 278 -13.48 -6.86 -3.83
CA SER A 278 -14.39 -7.50 -2.87
C SER A 278 -13.72 -7.79 -1.54
N GLY A 279 -12.47 -8.28 -1.56
CA GLY A 279 -11.69 -8.55 -0.36
C GLY A 279 -11.43 -7.31 0.51
N TYR A 280 -11.36 -6.11 -0.07
CA TYR A 280 -11.26 -4.87 0.70
C TYR A 280 -12.51 -4.68 1.58
N TYR A 281 -13.71 -4.85 1.05
CA TYR A 281 -14.95 -4.67 1.81
C TYR A 281 -15.06 -5.69 2.95
N GLU A 282 -14.60 -6.93 2.73
CA GLU A 282 -14.54 -7.94 3.78
C GLU A 282 -13.59 -7.56 4.92
N ARG A 283 -12.47 -6.88 4.62
CA ARG A 283 -11.50 -6.44 5.61
C ARG A 283 -11.65 -4.98 6.05
N LYS A 284 -12.65 -4.27 5.55
CA LYS A 284 -12.91 -2.87 5.89
C LYS A 284 -13.01 -2.65 7.40
N HIS A 285 -13.59 -3.59 8.13
CA HIS A 285 -13.69 -3.53 9.58
C HIS A 285 -12.33 -3.44 10.27
N THR A 286 -11.31 -4.17 9.80
CA THR A 286 -9.95 -4.08 10.33
C THR A 286 -9.31 -2.75 9.95
N HIS A 287 -9.50 -2.27 8.71
CA HIS A 287 -9.01 -0.96 8.30
C HIS A 287 -9.60 0.19 9.11
N VAL A 288 -10.89 0.11 9.46
CA VAL A 288 -11.55 1.10 10.35
C VAL A 288 -10.82 1.18 11.69
N LEU A 289 -10.58 0.05 12.35
CA LEU A 289 -9.92 0.03 13.65
C LEU A 289 -8.47 0.53 13.58
N LYS A 290 -7.70 0.10 12.59
CA LYS A 290 -6.32 0.59 12.38
C LYS A 290 -6.28 2.10 12.14
N THR A 291 -7.21 2.63 11.34
CA THR A 291 -7.32 4.06 11.06
C THR A 291 -7.77 4.83 12.30
N ALA A 292 -8.75 4.32 13.04
CA ALA A 292 -9.24 4.93 14.27
C ALA A 292 -8.14 5.03 15.36
N MET A 293 -7.32 3.98 15.54
CA MET A 293 -6.16 4.04 16.44
C MET A 293 -5.17 5.15 16.05
N ALA A 294 -4.88 5.29 14.76
CA ALA A 294 -3.96 6.34 14.29
C ALA A 294 -4.56 7.75 14.49
N LEU A 295 -5.87 7.93 14.26
CA LEU A 295 -6.59 9.17 14.53
C LEU A 295 -6.58 9.52 16.01
N ALA A 296 -6.85 8.57 16.89
CA ALA A 296 -6.79 8.76 18.34
C ALA A 296 -5.40 9.21 18.79
N MET A 297 -4.35 8.51 18.35
CA MET A 297 -2.95 8.87 18.66
C MET A 297 -2.51 10.21 18.06
N ALA A 298 -3.18 10.73 17.03
CA ALA A 298 -2.91 12.06 16.52
C ALA A 298 -3.25 13.16 17.52
N GLU A 299 -4.20 12.92 18.43
CA GLU A 299 -4.76 13.94 19.34
C GLU A 299 -4.42 13.71 20.81
N ARG A 300 -4.37 12.46 21.27
CA ARG A 300 -4.34 12.12 22.69
C ARG A 300 -3.44 10.92 23.01
N ASP A 301 -3.12 10.76 24.28
CA ASP A 301 -2.26 9.68 24.79
C ASP A 301 -3.08 8.53 25.38
N GLU A 302 -4.34 8.78 25.71
CA GLU A 302 -5.26 7.79 26.21
C GLU A 302 -5.55 6.76 25.12
N LEU A 303 -5.25 5.50 25.42
CA LEU A 303 -5.50 4.38 24.52
C LEU A 303 -6.98 3.96 24.58
N VAL A 304 -7.87 4.88 24.23
CA VAL A 304 -9.32 4.70 24.17
C VAL A 304 -9.82 5.15 22.81
N LEU A 305 -10.52 4.27 22.12
CA LEU A 305 -11.28 4.62 20.91
C LEU A 305 -12.59 5.26 21.31
N GLU A 306 -12.82 6.47 20.86
CA GLU A 306 -14.09 7.17 20.96
C GLU A 306 -14.93 6.94 19.69
N GLN A 307 -16.25 7.10 19.77
CA GLN A 307 -17.13 6.94 18.62
C GLN A 307 -16.67 7.80 17.42
N ARG A 308 -16.28 9.05 17.67
CA ARG A 308 -15.81 9.97 16.63
C ARG A 308 -14.57 9.47 15.87
N ASP A 309 -13.70 8.66 16.48
CA ASP A 309 -12.54 8.09 15.81
C ASP A 309 -12.97 7.08 14.75
N ILE A 310 -13.97 6.26 15.09
CA ILE A 310 -14.53 5.25 14.19
C ILE A 310 -15.34 5.91 13.07
N GLU A 311 -16.16 6.91 13.39
CA GLU A 311 -16.91 7.69 12.41
C GLU A 311 -15.97 8.36 11.41
N THR A 312 -14.93 9.02 11.91
CA THR A 312 -13.91 9.67 11.06
C THR A 312 -13.20 8.65 10.18
N ALA A 313 -12.80 7.50 10.74
CA ALA A 313 -12.17 6.44 9.97
C ALA A 313 -13.09 5.92 8.85
N LEU A 314 -14.39 5.76 9.12
CA LEU A 314 -15.39 5.35 8.12
C LEU A 314 -15.53 6.38 6.99
N VAL A 315 -15.56 7.67 7.32
CA VAL A 315 -15.61 8.76 6.33
C VAL A 315 -14.36 8.71 5.44
N LEU A 316 -13.16 8.64 6.04
CA LEU A 316 -11.90 8.60 5.29
C LEU A 316 -11.79 7.38 4.37
N LEU A 317 -12.22 6.21 4.83
CA LEU A 317 -12.25 5.01 4.00
C LEU A 317 -13.26 5.11 2.87
N LYS A 318 -14.44 5.68 3.12
CA LYS A 318 -15.46 5.91 2.10
C LYS A 318 -14.95 6.87 1.01
N ASP A 319 -14.20 7.89 1.38
CA ASP A 319 -13.65 8.89 0.44
C ASP A 319 -12.65 8.30 -0.56
N ILE A 320 -11.95 7.23 -0.21
CA ILE A 320 -10.99 6.57 -1.12
C ILE A 320 -11.64 5.50 -2.01
N GLU A 321 -12.82 4.97 -1.64
CA GLU A 321 -13.47 3.88 -2.36
C GLU A 321 -13.71 4.16 -3.86
N PRO A 322 -14.16 5.34 -4.29
CA PRO A 322 -14.29 5.65 -5.72
C PRO A 322 -12.96 5.57 -6.49
N GLY A 323 -11.85 5.81 -5.80
CA GLY A 323 -10.50 5.73 -6.35
C GLY A 323 -10.04 4.31 -6.68
N TYR A 324 -10.62 3.28 -6.05
CA TYR A 324 -10.27 1.88 -6.35
C TYR A 324 -10.57 1.51 -7.80
N HIS A 325 -11.75 1.87 -8.32
CA HIS A 325 -12.09 1.59 -9.73
C HIS A 325 -11.09 2.24 -10.70
N LYS A 326 -10.61 3.44 -10.39
CA LYS A 326 -9.60 4.14 -11.19
C LYS A 326 -8.22 3.50 -11.05
N SER A 327 -7.83 3.08 -9.84
CA SER A 327 -6.57 2.39 -9.57
C SER A 327 -6.50 1.07 -10.33
N PHE A 328 -7.58 0.30 -10.30
CA PHE A 328 -7.65 -1.03 -10.95
C PHE A 328 -8.21 -0.98 -12.38
N SER A 329 -8.34 0.20 -12.98
CA SER A 329 -8.93 0.37 -14.31
C SER A 329 -8.18 -0.39 -15.41
N ALA A 330 -6.89 -0.64 -15.26
CA ALA A 330 -6.07 -1.43 -16.19
C ALA A 330 -6.02 -2.93 -15.85
N VAL A 331 -6.38 -3.32 -14.60
CA VAL A 331 -6.36 -4.72 -14.17
C VAL A 331 -7.50 -5.49 -14.82
N GLY A 332 -7.19 -6.62 -15.45
CA GLY A 332 -8.17 -7.45 -16.14
C GLY A 332 -8.66 -6.87 -17.47
N LYS A 333 -8.10 -5.74 -17.93
CA LYS A 333 -8.22 -5.42 -19.35
C LYS A 333 -7.48 -6.49 -20.12
N ASN A 334 -8.11 -6.95 -21.19
CA ASN A 334 -7.41 -7.84 -22.12
C ASN A 334 -6.08 -7.16 -22.50
N LEU A 335 -4.96 -7.77 -22.13
CA LEU A 335 -3.61 -7.27 -22.42
C LEU A 335 -3.45 -6.93 -23.90
N HIS A 336 -4.24 -7.59 -24.72
CA HIS A 336 -4.26 -7.44 -26.15
C HIS A 336 -5.39 -6.54 -26.68
N ALA A 337 -6.14 -5.82 -25.81
CA ALA A 337 -7.27 -5.00 -26.26
C ALA A 337 -6.85 -3.96 -27.32
N THR A 338 -5.72 -3.27 -27.10
CA THR A 338 -5.15 -2.31 -28.06
C THR A 338 -4.67 -3.02 -29.35
N ASP A 339 -4.09 -4.21 -29.20
CA ASP A 339 -3.61 -5.02 -30.32
C ASP A 339 -4.79 -5.62 -31.10
N MET A 340 -5.82 -6.06 -30.41
CA MET A 340 -7.08 -6.50 -31.02
C MET A 340 -7.72 -5.40 -31.86
N GLU A 341 -7.82 -4.19 -31.30
CA GLU A 341 -8.35 -3.02 -32.01
C GLU A 341 -7.49 -2.69 -33.24
N ARG A 342 -6.18 -2.64 -33.10
CA ARG A 342 -5.24 -2.40 -34.20
C ARG A 342 -5.37 -3.43 -35.31
N ILE A 343 -5.42 -4.74 -34.98
CA ILE A 343 -5.57 -5.81 -35.97
C ILE A 343 -6.95 -5.76 -36.60
N ALA A 344 -8.01 -5.51 -35.85
CA ALA A 344 -9.35 -5.35 -36.38
C ALA A 344 -9.42 -4.20 -37.40
N ILE A 345 -8.80 -3.04 -37.09
CA ILE A 345 -8.69 -1.91 -38.02
C ILE A 345 -7.89 -2.28 -39.27
N GLN A 346 -6.78 -3.01 -39.15
CA GLN A 346 -5.97 -3.45 -40.29
C GLN A 346 -6.77 -4.38 -41.22
N VAL A 347 -7.53 -5.30 -40.64
CA VAL A 347 -8.38 -6.26 -41.41
C VAL A 347 -9.55 -5.49 -42.05
N ALA A 348 -10.20 -4.57 -41.34
CA ALA A 348 -11.28 -3.75 -41.89
C ALA A 348 -10.80 -2.87 -43.05
N ALA A 349 -9.62 -2.27 -42.93
CA ALA A 349 -9.00 -1.42 -43.97
C ALA A 349 -8.68 -2.19 -45.28
N ALA A 350 -8.51 -3.52 -45.20
CA ALA A 350 -8.32 -4.38 -46.38
C ALA A 350 -9.63 -4.64 -47.16
N GLY A 351 -10.78 -4.29 -46.58
CA GLY A 351 -12.09 -4.42 -47.21
C GLY A 351 -12.44 -5.83 -47.60
N ALA A 352 -13.12 -5.99 -48.74
CA ALA A 352 -13.56 -7.29 -49.25
C ALA A 352 -12.40 -8.21 -49.66
N ASN A 353 -11.23 -7.67 -49.98
CA ASN A 353 -10.04 -8.44 -50.36
C ASN A 353 -9.45 -9.18 -49.15
N GLY A 354 -9.70 -8.68 -47.92
CA GLY A 354 -9.19 -9.26 -46.70
C GLY A 354 -7.69 -9.14 -46.55
N LEU A 355 -7.16 -9.64 -45.45
CA LEU A 355 -5.75 -9.66 -45.12
C LEU A 355 -5.27 -11.08 -44.89
N GLU A 356 -4.20 -11.48 -45.58
CA GLU A 356 -3.61 -12.80 -45.35
C GLU A 356 -2.94 -12.86 -43.97
N TYR A 357 -2.95 -14.05 -43.35
CA TYR A 357 -2.29 -14.27 -42.05
C TYR A 357 -0.80 -13.82 -42.05
N GLY A 358 -0.07 -14.10 -43.17
CA GLY A 358 1.32 -13.69 -43.32
C GLY A 358 1.50 -12.16 -43.32
N ASP A 359 0.49 -11.44 -43.86
CA ASP A 359 0.52 -9.97 -43.86
C ASP A 359 0.23 -9.40 -42.45
N ILE A 360 -0.69 -10.03 -41.71
CA ILE A 360 -0.95 -9.66 -40.32
C ILE A 360 0.33 -9.85 -39.48
N ILE A 361 1.04 -10.97 -39.65
CA ILE A 361 2.33 -11.19 -38.98
C ILE A 361 3.31 -10.09 -39.37
N ARG A 362 3.52 -9.84 -40.67
CA ARG A 362 4.50 -8.85 -41.14
C ARG A 362 4.27 -7.44 -40.61
N ARG A 363 3.02 -7.05 -40.40
CA ARG A 363 2.64 -5.74 -39.88
C ARG A 363 2.78 -5.62 -38.38
N ASN A 364 2.79 -6.74 -37.63
CA ASN A 364 2.70 -6.72 -36.18
C ASN A 364 3.89 -7.41 -35.48
N TYR A 365 4.83 -8.06 -36.17
CA TYR A 365 5.91 -8.85 -35.56
C TYR A 365 6.87 -8.03 -34.68
N HIS A 366 6.97 -6.71 -34.89
CA HIS A 366 7.78 -5.82 -34.06
C HIS A 366 7.17 -5.55 -32.67
N SER A 367 5.84 -5.68 -32.56
CA SER A 367 5.10 -5.32 -31.35
C SER A 367 4.57 -6.52 -30.59
N MET A 368 4.56 -7.72 -31.23
CA MET A 368 3.90 -8.89 -30.66
C MET A 368 4.55 -10.20 -31.16
N PRO A 369 4.93 -11.13 -30.26
CA PRO A 369 5.35 -12.49 -30.62
C PRO A 369 4.23 -13.24 -31.34
N LYS A 370 4.62 -14.20 -32.20
CA LYS A 370 3.67 -14.98 -33.00
C LYS A 370 2.58 -15.66 -32.15
N ARG A 371 2.94 -16.22 -30.99
CA ARG A 371 1.99 -16.92 -30.11
C ARG A 371 0.89 -15.98 -29.61
N GLU A 372 1.25 -14.79 -29.19
CA GLU A 372 0.29 -13.78 -28.73
C GLU A 372 -0.59 -13.29 -29.89
N LEU A 373 -0.03 -13.17 -31.11
CA LEU A 373 -0.78 -12.80 -32.29
C LEU A 373 -1.83 -13.87 -32.64
N ASP A 374 -1.49 -15.14 -32.51
CA ASP A 374 -2.42 -16.26 -32.75
C ASP A 374 -3.58 -16.21 -31.74
N ASP A 375 -3.28 -15.91 -30.46
CA ASP A 375 -4.29 -15.73 -29.41
C ASP A 375 -5.22 -14.55 -29.69
N VAL A 376 -4.67 -13.42 -30.13
CA VAL A 376 -5.45 -12.21 -30.49
C VAL A 376 -6.36 -12.49 -31.69
N ILE A 377 -5.86 -13.13 -32.74
CA ILE A 377 -6.68 -13.49 -33.92
C ILE A 377 -7.81 -14.44 -33.51
N SER A 378 -7.52 -15.46 -32.70
CA SER A 378 -8.51 -16.39 -32.19
C SER A 378 -9.60 -15.70 -31.37
N GLN A 379 -9.25 -14.76 -30.53
CA GLN A 379 -10.21 -13.97 -29.74
C GLN A 379 -11.06 -13.05 -30.63
N LEU A 380 -10.49 -12.42 -31.66
CA LEU A 380 -11.22 -11.59 -32.61
C LEU A 380 -12.21 -12.41 -33.46
N GLU A 381 -11.84 -13.64 -33.85
CA GLU A 381 -12.73 -14.58 -34.51
C GLU A 381 -13.85 -15.05 -33.60
N GLY A 382 -13.52 -15.45 -32.36
CA GLY A 382 -14.50 -15.89 -31.36
C GLY A 382 -15.48 -14.77 -30.97
N ALA A 383 -15.03 -13.52 -30.94
CA ALA A 383 -15.87 -12.33 -30.71
C ALA A 383 -16.70 -11.91 -31.94
N GLY A 384 -16.51 -12.56 -33.12
CA GLY A 384 -17.21 -12.21 -34.35
C GLY A 384 -16.84 -10.81 -34.89
N VAL A 385 -15.63 -10.32 -34.59
CA VAL A 385 -15.12 -9.04 -35.12
C VAL A 385 -14.49 -9.23 -36.49
N ILE A 386 -13.75 -10.33 -36.67
CA ILE A 386 -13.20 -10.78 -37.94
C ILE A 386 -13.71 -12.20 -38.24
N LYS A 387 -13.66 -12.59 -39.46
CA LYS A 387 -13.94 -13.96 -39.88
C LYS A 387 -12.94 -14.42 -40.95
N ARG A 388 -12.60 -15.68 -40.89
CA ARG A 388 -11.74 -16.30 -41.90
C ARG A 388 -12.55 -16.61 -43.19
N ASN A 389 -12.04 -16.19 -44.31
CA ASN A 389 -12.59 -16.47 -45.64
C ASN A 389 -11.47 -17.07 -46.51
N GLY A 390 -11.39 -18.40 -46.58
CA GLY A 390 -10.31 -19.10 -47.23
C GLY A 390 -8.95 -18.83 -46.59
N LYS A 391 -8.05 -18.13 -47.29
CA LYS A 391 -6.70 -17.78 -46.83
C LYS A 391 -6.62 -16.41 -46.19
N VAL A 392 -7.69 -15.63 -46.23
CA VAL A 392 -7.69 -14.22 -45.74
C VAL A 392 -8.65 -14.05 -44.57
N TYR A 393 -8.40 -13.04 -43.75
CA TYR A 393 -9.29 -12.52 -42.70
C TYR A 393 -10.01 -11.28 -43.23
N ILE A 394 -11.32 -11.22 -43.03
CA ILE A 394 -12.16 -10.08 -43.38
C ILE A 394 -12.94 -9.60 -42.17
N SER A 395 -13.36 -8.33 -42.15
CA SER A 395 -14.25 -7.81 -41.11
C SER A 395 -15.59 -8.55 -41.15
N ALA A 396 -16.04 -9.01 -39.98
CA ALA A 396 -17.33 -9.70 -39.86
C ALA A 396 -18.51 -8.72 -39.80
N ARG A 397 -18.24 -7.46 -39.40
CA ARG A 397 -19.19 -6.34 -39.46
C ARG A 397 -18.86 -5.54 -40.71
N GLY A 398 -19.74 -5.58 -41.73
CA GLY A 398 -19.61 -4.69 -42.86
C GLY A 398 -19.60 -3.24 -42.34
N LEU A 399 -18.46 -2.54 -42.51
CA LEU A 399 -18.37 -1.10 -42.41
C LEU A 399 -18.87 -0.50 -43.72
#